data_38f22e9f2a291611f4174ab0b35b9294
#
_entry.id   38f22e9f2a291611f4174ab0b35b9294
#
_cell.length_a   1.000
_cell.length_b   1.000
_cell.length_c   1.000
_cell.angle_alpha   90.00
_cell.angle_beta   90.00
_cell.angle_gamma   90.00
#
_symmetry.space_group_name_H-M   'P 1'
#
loop_
_entity.id
_entity.type
_entity.pdbx_description
1 polymer ?
#
loop_
_entity_poly.entity_id
_entity_poly.type
_entity_poly.pdbx_seq_one_letter_code
_entity_poly.pdbx_strand_id
1 'polypeptide(L)'
;VASGKGQPNLLCHLCAESFPMQSNLAIAEELMRISEYLEPRVPVCPNEGCELYRKTFPEQSVRHTRFGVNAHGTPRFRCGACRKVFAFGGRSTKRQQKTHRNIDIFEHLMNSMPLRRIIKVLDISPAILYDRIDFLHEQCQLFAGERERGLLDRDDLGKRYISTDRQKLIVNWSDRESRKNTVLLSIASSDQTTGYLYAANVNFDGEMDSEEVQKEMMRFGDQRLAKPFRRFARVWLPQDWDDAAVRAAAERQTNRRAKGDSSGSPDKLLAAVEGTYDAALEREDIESGDDPSPTTRTPAKGMLLHEQVVMTAHIQFVTRLLRRAEKLRFFVDQESGIRAAILVSVPTRVLDRTADAFYVKVLKEFTVDQKKGFVGAAKRRLRKVMKDAGVDEDEASLLMALDELKSPTLIGKWGDPWFRHPVADMREPQKMVA
;
A
#
# COMPACT_ATOMS: atom_id res chain seq x y z
N VAL A 1 -13.71 16.43 16.02
CA VAL A 1 -13.59 17.67 15.24
C VAL A 1 -13.86 17.33 13.80
N ALA A 2 -14.80 18.00 13.13
CA ALA A 2 -15.04 17.77 11.70
C ALA A 2 -13.95 18.49 10.91
N SER A 3 -13.29 17.80 9.99
CA SER A 3 -12.46 18.45 8.99
C SER A 3 -13.34 19.21 8.00
N GLY A 4 -12.85 20.29 7.41
CA GLY A 4 -13.56 21.04 6.37
C GLY A 4 -13.92 20.20 5.13
N LYS A 5 -13.41 18.97 5.02
CA LYS A 5 -13.68 17.97 3.95
C LYS A 5 -14.77 16.95 4.32
N GLY A 6 -15.49 17.15 5.42
CA GLY A 6 -16.59 16.27 5.84
C GLY A 6 -16.14 14.92 6.45
N GLN A 7 -14.85 14.75 6.73
CA GLN A 7 -14.32 13.57 7.40
C GLN A 7 -14.02 13.89 8.87
N PRO A 8 -14.55 13.12 9.84
CA PRO A 8 -14.23 13.33 11.25
C PRO A 8 -12.77 12.98 11.54
N ASN A 9 -12.12 13.81 12.34
CA ASN A 9 -10.75 13.59 12.81
C ASN A 9 -10.75 13.13 14.27
N LEU A 10 -9.84 12.22 14.58
CA LEU A 10 -9.52 11.79 15.93
C LEU A 10 -8.31 12.59 16.43
N LEU A 11 -8.40 13.09 17.64
CA LEU A 11 -7.31 13.75 18.34
C LEU A 11 -6.82 12.86 19.48
N CYS A 12 -5.55 12.50 19.46
CA CYS A 12 -4.95 11.77 20.56
C CYS A 12 -4.73 12.72 21.78
N HIS A 13 -5.30 12.40 22.92
CA HIS A 13 -5.12 13.21 24.13
C HIS A 13 -3.71 13.16 24.71
N LEU A 14 -2.95 12.11 24.41
CA LEU A 14 -1.60 11.93 24.92
C LEU A 14 -0.55 12.72 24.12
N CYS A 15 -0.71 12.73 22.78
CA CYS A 15 0.31 13.32 21.91
C CYS A 15 -0.20 14.48 21.04
N ALA A 16 -1.46 14.89 21.22
CA ALA A 16 -2.11 15.94 20.42
C ALA A 16 -2.05 15.71 18.90
N GLU A 17 -1.73 14.48 18.47
CA GLU A 17 -1.78 14.11 17.06
C GLU A 17 -3.22 14.00 16.59
N SER A 18 -3.49 14.58 15.42
CA SER A 18 -4.78 14.48 14.74
C SER A 18 -4.63 13.62 13.49
N PHE A 19 -5.55 12.69 13.33
CA PHE A 19 -5.62 11.85 12.11
C PHE A 19 -7.07 11.61 11.72
N PRO A 20 -7.37 11.47 10.43
CA PRO A 20 -8.72 11.24 9.96
C PRO A 20 -9.22 9.89 10.44
N MET A 21 -10.47 9.87 10.90
CA MET A 21 -11.14 8.63 11.26
C MET A 21 -11.31 7.77 10.01
N GLN A 22 -10.98 6.49 10.12
CA GLN A 22 -11.16 5.51 9.06
C GLN A 22 -12.18 4.44 9.49
N SER A 23 -12.80 3.80 8.52
CA SER A 23 -13.69 2.67 8.77
C SER A 23 -12.88 1.40 9.06
N ASN A 24 -13.02 0.85 10.25
CA ASN A 24 -12.42 -0.44 10.59
C ASN A 24 -12.94 -1.57 9.69
N LEU A 25 -14.21 -1.49 9.26
CA LEU A 25 -14.79 -2.44 8.33
C LEU A 25 -14.09 -2.37 6.97
N ALA A 26 -13.90 -1.17 6.42
CA ALA A 26 -13.22 -0.96 5.16
C ALA A 26 -11.77 -1.47 5.19
N ILE A 27 -11.04 -1.20 6.28
CA ILE A 27 -9.68 -1.69 6.49
C ILE A 27 -9.66 -3.22 6.56
N ALA A 28 -10.60 -3.83 7.30
CA ALA A 28 -10.69 -5.28 7.42
C ALA A 28 -11.02 -5.96 6.09
N GLU A 29 -11.95 -5.41 5.32
CA GLU A 29 -12.30 -5.90 3.98
C GLU A 29 -11.08 -5.83 3.03
N GLU A 30 -10.35 -4.74 3.06
CA GLU A 30 -9.15 -4.58 2.24
C GLU A 30 -8.03 -5.52 2.69
N LEU A 31 -7.81 -5.66 4.00
CA LEU A 31 -6.84 -6.60 4.56
C LEU A 31 -7.17 -8.05 4.15
N MET A 32 -8.44 -8.44 4.18
CA MET A 32 -8.88 -9.75 3.73
C MET A 32 -8.57 -9.94 2.23
N ARG A 33 -8.90 -8.95 1.40
CA ARG A 33 -8.63 -9.00 -0.05
C ARG A 33 -7.15 -9.17 -0.36
N ILE A 34 -6.28 -8.34 0.22
CA ILE A 34 -4.83 -8.39 -0.07
C ILE A 34 -4.15 -9.61 0.54
N SER A 35 -4.73 -10.23 1.57
CA SER A 35 -4.19 -11.42 2.22
C SER A 35 -4.80 -12.74 1.74
N GLU A 36 -5.75 -12.71 0.82
CA GLU A 36 -6.47 -13.89 0.33
C GLU A 36 -5.53 -14.99 -0.19
N TYR A 37 -4.45 -14.60 -0.87
CA TYR A 37 -3.47 -15.55 -1.40
C TYR A 37 -2.69 -16.33 -0.33
N LEU A 38 -2.69 -15.86 0.92
CA LEU A 38 -2.11 -16.57 2.06
C LEU A 38 -3.01 -17.71 2.53
N GLU A 39 -4.31 -17.66 2.22
CA GLU A 39 -5.20 -18.72 2.65
C GLU A 39 -4.88 -20.03 1.89
N PRO A 40 -4.75 -21.16 2.61
CA PRO A 40 -4.52 -22.44 1.96
C PRO A 40 -5.65 -22.75 1.01
N ARG A 41 -5.35 -23.02 -0.25
CA ARG A 41 -6.37 -23.53 -1.16
C ARG A 41 -6.85 -24.89 -0.68
N VAL A 42 -8.12 -24.98 -0.34
CA VAL A 42 -8.79 -26.22 0.07
C VAL A 42 -9.78 -26.68 -1.00
N PRO A 43 -9.96 -28.00 -1.18
CA PRO A 43 -10.94 -28.48 -2.13
C PRO A 43 -12.34 -28.03 -1.73
N VAL A 44 -13.08 -27.46 -2.67
CA VAL A 44 -14.48 -27.06 -2.50
C VAL A 44 -15.37 -27.76 -3.53
N CYS A 45 -16.58 -28.11 -3.14
CA CYS A 45 -17.49 -28.80 -4.07
C CYS A 45 -17.96 -27.82 -5.16
N PRO A 46 -17.79 -28.17 -6.47
CA PRO A 46 -18.22 -27.33 -7.57
C PRO A 46 -19.68 -27.57 -7.99
N ASN A 47 -20.44 -28.36 -7.27
CA ASN A 47 -21.82 -28.67 -7.58
C ASN A 47 -22.77 -27.68 -6.92
N GLU A 48 -23.40 -26.81 -7.68
CA GLU A 48 -24.31 -25.76 -7.19
C GLU A 48 -25.48 -26.27 -6.36
N GLY A 49 -25.97 -27.47 -6.67
CA GLY A 49 -27.04 -28.12 -5.89
C GLY A 49 -26.57 -28.84 -4.62
N CYS A 50 -25.31 -28.68 -4.23
CA CYS A 50 -24.75 -29.35 -3.06
C CYS A 50 -24.72 -28.42 -1.85
N GLU A 51 -25.07 -28.93 -0.68
CA GLU A 51 -24.95 -28.17 0.58
C GLU A 51 -23.52 -27.66 0.89
N LEU A 52 -22.51 -28.34 0.33
CA LEU A 52 -21.10 -27.98 0.46
C LEU A 52 -20.57 -27.16 -0.74
N TYR A 53 -21.45 -26.59 -1.57
CA TYR A 53 -21.05 -25.78 -2.71
C TYR A 53 -20.24 -24.58 -2.25
N ARG A 54 -19.02 -24.47 -2.73
CA ARG A 54 -18.04 -23.39 -2.41
C ARG A 54 -17.77 -23.14 -0.92
N LYS A 55 -18.25 -24.00 -0.01
CA LYS A 55 -17.93 -23.87 1.42
C LYS A 55 -16.49 -24.30 1.68
N THR A 56 -15.79 -23.51 2.47
CA THR A 56 -14.41 -23.74 2.91
C THR A 56 -14.38 -24.30 4.34
N PHE A 57 -13.26 -24.84 4.75
CA PHE A 57 -13.06 -25.21 6.16
C PHE A 57 -12.90 -23.90 7.00
N PRO A 58 -13.47 -23.77 8.22
CA PRO A 58 -14.17 -24.80 9.01
C PRO A 58 -15.66 -24.97 8.72
N GLU A 59 -16.25 -24.26 7.78
CA GLU A 59 -17.68 -24.29 7.44
C GLU A 59 -18.15 -25.67 6.92
N GLN A 60 -17.19 -26.51 6.54
CA GLN A 60 -17.48 -27.87 6.07
C GLN A 60 -17.68 -28.82 7.25
N SER A 61 -18.89 -29.29 7.44
CA SER A 61 -19.18 -30.37 8.39
C SER A 61 -18.64 -31.72 7.94
N VAL A 62 -18.42 -31.90 6.64
CA VAL A 62 -17.97 -33.15 6.01
C VAL A 62 -16.76 -32.87 5.14
N ARG A 63 -15.67 -33.57 5.40
CA ARG A 63 -14.44 -33.42 4.63
C ARG A 63 -14.53 -34.07 3.24
N HIS A 64 -13.93 -33.47 2.25
CA HIS A 64 -13.71 -34.11 0.95
C HIS A 64 -12.62 -35.17 1.06
N THR A 65 -12.86 -36.33 0.46
CA THR A 65 -11.87 -37.42 0.45
C THR A 65 -11.03 -37.36 -0.84
N ARG A 66 -9.72 -37.56 -0.71
CA ARG A 66 -8.83 -37.65 -1.87
C ARG A 66 -9.22 -38.88 -2.71
N PHE A 67 -9.36 -38.69 -4.02
CA PHE A 67 -9.84 -39.73 -4.96
C PHE A 67 -8.86 -39.86 -6.15
N GLY A 68 -7.58 -40.11 -5.85
CA GLY A 68 -6.55 -40.28 -6.85
C GLY A 68 -6.13 -38.99 -7.55
N VAL A 69 -5.57 -39.13 -8.73
CA VAL A 69 -5.15 -38.05 -9.63
C VAL A 69 -5.79 -38.25 -11.02
N ASN A 70 -5.90 -37.17 -11.80
CA ASN A 70 -6.31 -37.30 -13.20
C ASN A 70 -5.11 -37.68 -14.09
N ALA A 71 -5.34 -37.90 -15.38
CA ALA A 71 -4.31 -38.24 -16.36
C ALA A 71 -3.19 -37.16 -16.48
N HIS A 72 -3.33 -36.01 -15.85
CA HIS A 72 -2.40 -34.88 -15.87
C HIS A 72 -1.75 -34.63 -14.50
N GLY A 73 -1.87 -35.58 -13.57
CA GLY A 73 -1.30 -35.45 -12.22
C GLY A 73 -2.10 -34.56 -11.27
N THR A 74 -3.21 -33.93 -11.68
CA THR A 74 -4.01 -33.08 -10.80
C THR A 74 -4.76 -33.91 -9.78
N PRO A 75 -4.68 -33.59 -8.47
CA PRO A 75 -5.41 -34.30 -7.43
C PRO A 75 -6.91 -34.23 -7.66
N ARG A 76 -7.59 -35.34 -7.43
CA ARG A 76 -9.06 -35.45 -7.46
C ARG A 76 -9.58 -35.66 -6.06
N PHE A 77 -10.75 -35.11 -5.82
CA PHE A 77 -11.45 -35.23 -4.55
C PHE A 77 -12.89 -35.68 -4.79
N ARG A 78 -13.43 -36.42 -3.84
CA ARG A 78 -14.85 -36.80 -3.82
C ARG A 78 -15.53 -35.98 -2.74
N CYS A 79 -16.62 -35.29 -3.10
CA CYS A 79 -17.44 -34.57 -2.15
C CYS A 79 -18.05 -35.51 -1.11
N GLY A 80 -17.94 -35.17 0.16
CA GLY A 80 -18.50 -35.94 1.26
C GLY A 80 -20.03 -36.00 1.22
N ALA A 81 -20.68 -34.92 0.79
CA ALA A 81 -22.14 -34.82 0.71
C ALA A 81 -22.69 -35.41 -0.61
N CYS A 82 -22.45 -34.80 -1.73
CA CYS A 82 -23.05 -35.18 -3.02
C CYS A 82 -22.27 -36.25 -3.81
N ARG A 83 -21.14 -36.73 -3.30
CA ARG A 83 -20.28 -37.76 -3.90
C ARG A 83 -19.69 -37.40 -5.26
N LYS A 84 -19.93 -36.21 -5.80
CA LYS A 84 -19.32 -35.74 -7.05
C LYS A 84 -17.81 -35.74 -6.94
N VAL A 85 -17.15 -36.30 -7.95
CA VAL A 85 -15.68 -36.28 -8.06
C VAL A 85 -15.28 -35.07 -8.90
N PHE A 86 -14.32 -34.29 -8.38
CA PHE A 86 -13.81 -33.10 -9.05
C PHE A 86 -12.29 -33.01 -8.89
N ALA A 87 -11.65 -32.38 -9.85
CA ALA A 87 -10.22 -32.08 -9.77
C ALA A 87 -10.02 -30.78 -8.99
N PHE A 88 -8.98 -30.73 -8.18
CA PHE A 88 -8.60 -29.55 -7.41
C PHE A 88 -7.12 -29.27 -7.61
N GLY A 89 -6.82 -28.04 -8.03
CA GLY A 89 -5.47 -27.55 -8.29
C GLY A 89 -5.52 -26.23 -9.04
N GLY A 90 -4.39 -25.54 -9.11
CA GLY A 90 -4.26 -24.30 -9.88
C GLY A 90 -4.44 -24.51 -11.39
N ARG A 91 -4.51 -23.42 -12.14
CA ARG A 91 -4.53 -23.46 -13.62
C ARG A 91 -3.32 -24.24 -14.12
N SER A 92 -3.56 -25.19 -14.99
CA SER A 92 -2.50 -25.97 -15.62
C SER A 92 -2.18 -25.42 -17.01
N THR A 93 -1.01 -25.76 -17.54
CA THR A 93 -0.64 -25.43 -18.91
C THR A 93 -1.44 -26.22 -19.98
N LYS A 94 -2.27 -27.17 -19.54
CA LYS A 94 -3.14 -27.93 -20.44
C LYS A 94 -4.08 -26.99 -21.18
N ARG A 95 -4.21 -27.18 -22.49
CA ARG A 95 -4.99 -26.35 -23.42
C ARG A 95 -4.43 -24.95 -23.67
N GLN A 96 -3.31 -24.60 -23.05
CA GLN A 96 -2.62 -23.37 -23.43
C GLN A 96 -1.93 -23.53 -24.79
N GLN A 97 -2.09 -22.53 -25.64
CA GLN A 97 -1.35 -22.46 -26.87
C GLN A 97 0.07 -21.92 -26.63
N LYS A 98 1.05 -22.39 -27.41
CA LYS A 98 2.45 -21.89 -27.33
C LYS A 98 3.04 -21.91 -25.90
N THR A 99 2.81 -23.01 -25.15
CA THR A 99 3.28 -23.13 -23.76
C THR A 99 4.80 -22.99 -23.60
N HIS A 100 5.56 -23.33 -24.63
CA HIS A 100 7.01 -23.15 -24.68
C HIS A 100 7.45 -21.68 -24.57
N ARG A 101 6.55 -20.72 -24.78
CA ARG A 101 6.79 -19.28 -24.62
C ARG A 101 6.54 -18.76 -23.21
N ASN A 102 6.06 -19.57 -22.28
CA ASN A 102 5.70 -19.08 -20.93
C ASN A 102 6.90 -18.50 -20.16
N ILE A 103 8.07 -19.14 -20.29
CA ILE A 103 9.30 -18.64 -19.64
C ILE A 103 9.74 -17.33 -20.29
N ASP A 104 9.79 -17.27 -21.62
CA ASP A 104 10.18 -16.06 -22.36
C ASP A 104 9.26 -14.88 -22.00
N ILE A 105 7.93 -15.14 -21.93
CA ILE A 105 6.95 -14.11 -21.52
C ILE A 105 7.23 -13.63 -20.11
N PHE A 106 7.47 -14.53 -19.15
CA PHE A 106 7.78 -14.19 -17.77
C PHE A 106 9.05 -13.35 -17.68
N GLU A 107 10.12 -13.75 -18.31
CA GLU A 107 11.39 -13.02 -18.33
C GLU A 107 11.23 -11.61 -18.93
N HIS A 108 10.51 -11.48 -20.04
CA HIS A 108 10.27 -10.18 -20.65
C HIS A 108 9.41 -9.26 -19.79
N LEU A 109 8.40 -9.80 -19.08
CA LEU A 109 7.61 -9.04 -18.11
C LEU A 109 8.46 -8.57 -16.94
N MET A 110 9.29 -9.45 -16.39
CA MET A 110 10.21 -9.12 -15.29
C MET A 110 11.25 -8.04 -15.67
N ASN A 111 11.64 -8.00 -16.94
CA ASN A 111 12.51 -6.98 -17.49
C ASN A 111 11.77 -5.71 -17.98
N SER A 112 10.52 -5.55 -17.59
CA SER A 112 9.69 -4.38 -17.92
C SER A 112 9.58 -4.08 -19.42
N MET A 113 9.64 -5.13 -20.26
CA MET A 113 9.48 -4.97 -21.71
C MET A 113 8.04 -4.54 -22.03
N PRO A 114 7.82 -3.51 -22.88
CA PRO A 114 6.48 -3.10 -23.28
C PRO A 114 5.68 -4.25 -23.90
N LEU A 115 4.42 -4.43 -23.49
CA LEU A 115 3.57 -5.55 -23.92
C LEU A 115 3.49 -5.70 -25.45
N ARG A 116 3.38 -4.58 -26.18
CA ARG A 116 3.37 -4.58 -27.64
C ARG A 116 4.67 -5.16 -28.24
N ARG A 117 5.78 -4.95 -27.55
CA ARG A 117 7.09 -5.47 -27.98
C ARG A 117 7.20 -6.96 -27.70
N ILE A 118 6.70 -7.44 -26.56
CA ILE A 118 6.62 -8.88 -26.23
C ILE A 118 5.81 -9.61 -27.31
N ILE A 119 4.64 -9.11 -27.66
CA ILE A 119 3.78 -9.65 -28.71
C ILE A 119 4.56 -9.81 -30.02
N LYS A 120 5.27 -8.75 -30.42
CA LYS A 120 6.04 -8.75 -31.69
C LYS A 120 7.25 -9.68 -31.64
N VAL A 121 8.02 -9.68 -30.55
CA VAL A 121 9.25 -10.48 -30.43
C VAL A 121 8.97 -11.98 -30.37
N LEU A 122 7.92 -12.35 -29.62
CA LEU A 122 7.56 -13.77 -29.45
C LEU A 122 6.57 -14.30 -30.47
N ASP A 123 6.14 -13.46 -31.39
CA ASP A 123 5.14 -13.79 -32.40
C ASP A 123 3.90 -14.47 -31.80
N ILE A 124 3.29 -13.79 -30.83
CA ILE A 124 2.08 -14.24 -30.13
C ILE A 124 0.95 -13.22 -30.30
N SER A 125 -0.30 -13.68 -30.18
CA SER A 125 -1.43 -12.75 -30.18
C SER A 125 -1.56 -12.00 -28.84
N PRO A 126 -2.20 -10.82 -28.84
CA PRO A 126 -2.52 -10.12 -27.57
C PRO A 126 -3.30 -11.00 -26.58
N ALA A 127 -4.26 -11.78 -27.08
CA ALA A 127 -5.06 -12.68 -26.25
C ALA A 127 -4.19 -13.72 -25.52
N ILE A 128 -3.19 -14.29 -26.22
CA ILE A 128 -2.24 -15.22 -25.60
C ILE A 128 -1.43 -14.51 -24.51
N LEU A 129 -0.94 -13.30 -24.75
CA LEU A 129 -0.16 -12.57 -23.76
C LEU A 129 -0.97 -12.28 -22.49
N TYR A 130 -2.17 -11.76 -22.63
CA TYR A 130 -3.02 -11.45 -21.47
C TYR A 130 -3.43 -12.71 -20.69
N ASP A 131 -3.81 -13.80 -21.37
CA ASP A 131 -4.08 -15.09 -20.71
C ASP A 131 -2.84 -15.63 -19.95
N ARG A 132 -1.62 -15.35 -20.46
CA ARG A 132 -0.39 -15.71 -19.74
C ARG A 132 -0.10 -14.82 -18.56
N ILE A 133 -0.38 -13.53 -18.66
CA ILE A 133 -0.26 -12.61 -17.50
C ILE A 133 -1.13 -13.11 -16.36
N ASP A 134 -2.40 -13.42 -16.63
CA ASP A 134 -3.33 -13.94 -15.63
C ASP A 134 -2.87 -15.29 -15.05
N PHE A 135 -2.39 -16.18 -15.92
CA PHE A 135 -1.85 -17.47 -15.49
C PHE A 135 -0.60 -17.31 -14.61
N LEU A 136 0.36 -16.49 -15.02
CA LEU A 136 1.59 -16.23 -14.28
C LEU A 136 1.31 -15.54 -12.95
N HIS A 137 0.38 -14.59 -12.92
CA HIS A 137 -0.07 -13.94 -11.70
C HIS A 137 -0.58 -14.97 -10.68
N GLU A 138 -1.48 -15.86 -11.11
CA GLU A 138 -2.00 -16.93 -10.23
C GLU A 138 -0.88 -17.86 -9.72
N GLN A 139 0.07 -18.23 -10.59
CA GLN A 139 1.20 -19.08 -10.18
C GLN A 139 2.12 -18.37 -9.17
N CYS A 140 2.41 -17.08 -9.39
CA CYS A 140 3.19 -16.27 -8.46
C CYS A 140 2.50 -16.14 -7.09
N GLN A 141 1.18 -15.91 -7.07
CA GLN A 141 0.43 -15.86 -5.82
C GLN A 141 0.46 -17.19 -5.05
N LEU A 142 0.31 -18.31 -5.75
CA LEU A 142 0.41 -19.64 -5.12
C LEU A 142 1.79 -19.88 -4.54
N PHE A 143 2.83 -19.53 -5.28
CA PHE A 143 4.22 -19.66 -4.86
C PHE A 143 4.55 -18.78 -3.66
N ALA A 144 4.15 -17.50 -3.71
CA ALA A 144 4.34 -16.55 -2.62
C ALA A 144 3.56 -17.00 -1.37
N GLY A 145 2.29 -17.31 -1.52
CA GLY A 145 1.41 -17.70 -0.41
C GLY A 145 1.91 -18.93 0.34
N GLU A 146 2.46 -19.94 -0.36
CA GLU A 146 3.05 -21.12 0.29
C GLU A 146 4.26 -20.76 1.17
N ARG A 147 5.11 -19.85 0.70
CA ARG A 147 6.32 -19.41 1.41
C ARG A 147 6.02 -18.43 2.52
N GLU A 148 5.17 -17.49 2.27
CA GLU A 148 4.86 -16.43 3.22
C GLU A 148 4.00 -16.90 4.38
N ARG A 149 3.18 -17.94 4.19
CA ARG A 149 2.57 -18.65 5.34
C ARG A 149 3.62 -19.12 6.35
N GLY A 150 4.78 -19.56 5.86
CA GLY A 150 5.90 -19.95 6.74
C GLY A 150 6.45 -18.79 7.58
N LEU A 151 6.33 -17.53 7.12
CA LEU A 151 6.77 -16.37 7.90
C LEU A 151 5.89 -16.13 9.13
N LEU A 152 4.60 -16.50 9.05
CA LEU A 152 3.66 -16.30 10.14
C LEU A 152 4.05 -17.04 11.43
N ASP A 153 4.75 -18.16 11.29
CA ASP A 153 5.10 -19.04 12.41
C ASP A 153 6.61 -19.06 12.69
N ARG A 154 7.37 -18.23 12.01
CA ARG A 154 8.82 -18.20 12.08
C ARG A 154 9.32 -17.34 13.23
N ASP A 155 10.02 -17.95 14.20
CA ASP A 155 10.49 -17.27 15.42
C ASP A 155 11.89 -16.62 15.29
N ASP A 156 12.63 -16.91 14.21
CA ASP A 156 14.01 -16.45 13.99
C ASP A 156 14.11 -15.18 13.13
N LEU A 157 13.05 -14.37 13.10
CA LEU A 157 13.03 -13.18 12.27
C LEU A 157 13.92 -12.04 12.78
N GLY A 158 14.22 -11.97 14.09
CA GLY A 158 15.01 -10.90 14.69
C GLY A 158 14.44 -9.51 14.41
N LYS A 159 15.33 -8.53 14.25
CA LYS A 159 14.96 -7.17 13.87
C LYS A 159 14.75 -7.06 12.36
N ARG A 160 13.70 -6.37 11.92
CA ARG A 160 13.40 -6.15 10.51
C ARG A 160 13.40 -4.67 10.17
N TYR A 161 14.06 -4.35 9.07
CA TYR A 161 14.23 -3.01 8.52
C TYR A 161 13.41 -2.93 7.24
N ILE A 162 12.35 -2.14 7.26
CA ILE A 162 11.31 -2.14 6.23
C ILE A 162 11.28 -0.78 5.54
N SER A 163 11.65 -0.73 4.28
CA SER A 163 11.41 0.44 3.45
C SER A 163 9.99 0.40 2.90
N THR A 164 9.24 1.46 3.14
CA THR A 164 7.90 1.62 2.58
C THR A 164 7.83 2.90 1.77
N ASP A 165 7.39 2.78 0.53
CA ASP A 165 7.26 3.89 -0.42
C ASP A 165 5.93 3.83 -1.15
N ARG A 166 5.51 4.99 -1.64
CA ARG A 166 4.28 5.19 -2.39
C ARG A 166 4.58 5.74 -3.78
N GLN A 167 3.96 5.15 -4.77
CA GLN A 167 4.15 5.53 -6.16
C GLN A 167 2.83 5.81 -6.86
N LYS A 168 2.80 6.88 -7.65
CA LYS A 168 1.69 7.18 -8.55
C LYS A 168 1.87 6.47 -9.88
N LEU A 169 0.86 5.73 -10.30
CA LEU A 169 0.79 5.04 -11.57
C LEU A 169 -0.28 5.72 -12.43
N ILE A 170 0.09 6.22 -13.60
CA ILE A 170 -0.82 6.87 -14.53
C ILE A 170 -1.25 5.83 -15.57
N VAL A 171 -2.53 5.47 -15.54
CA VAL A 171 -3.10 4.46 -16.43
C VAL A 171 -4.06 5.13 -17.43
N ASN A 172 -3.83 4.92 -18.70
CA ASN A 172 -4.79 5.26 -19.73
C ASN A 172 -5.76 4.08 -19.90
N TRP A 173 -6.94 4.19 -19.34
CA TRP A 173 -8.01 3.24 -19.60
C TRP A 173 -8.58 3.55 -20.99
N SER A 174 -8.35 2.67 -21.94
CA SER A 174 -8.74 2.83 -23.34
C SER A 174 -10.25 3.10 -23.47
N ASP A 175 -10.60 4.36 -23.59
CA ASP A 175 -11.92 4.81 -23.86
C ASP A 175 -11.86 5.81 -25.02
N ARG A 176 -12.71 5.63 -26.01
CA ARG A 176 -12.74 6.50 -27.20
C ARG A 176 -13.30 7.89 -26.90
N GLU A 177 -14.15 7.98 -25.90
CA GLU A 177 -14.85 9.21 -25.52
C GLU A 177 -14.04 10.10 -24.58
N SER A 178 -13.18 9.53 -23.78
CA SER A 178 -12.37 10.29 -22.80
C SER A 178 -10.91 9.89 -22.83
N ARG A 179 -10.04 10.89 -23.02
CA ARG A 179 -8.59 10.73 -22.94
C ARG A 179 -8.02 11.01 -21.53
N LYS A 180 -8.88 11.21 -20.55
CA LYS A 180 -8.44 11.41 -19.17
C LYS A 180 -7.81 10.13 -18.63
N ASN A 181 -6.72 10.27 -17.91
CA ASN A 181 -6.05 9.15 -17.26
C ASN A 181 -6.70 8.83 -15.91
N THR A 182 -6.62 7.58 -15.51
CA THR A 182 -6.86 7.16 -14.13
C THR A 182 -5.53 7.15 -13.40
N VAL A 183 -5.47 7.78 -12.23
CA VAL A 183 -4.30 7.75 -11.36
C VAL A 183 -4.51 6.66 -10.32
N LEU A 184 -3.64 5.67 -10.32
CA LEU A 184 -3.58 4.64 -9.29
C LEU A 184 -2.44 4.97 -8.34
N LEU A 185 -2.61 4.61 -7.09
CA LEU A 185 -1.61 4.76 -6.05
C LEU A 185 -1.17 3.37 -5.59
N SER A 186 0.12 3.12 -5.70
CA SER A 186 0.74 1.89 -5.23
C SER A 186 1.51 2.16 -3.97
N ILE A 187 1.39 1.28 -2.98
CA ILE A 187 2.24 1.25 -1.79
C ILE A 187 2.99 -0.08 -1.77
N ALA A 188 4.28 -0.02 -1.50
CA ALA A 188 5.15 -1.19 -1.46
C ALA A 188 6.04 -1.17 -0.22
N SER A 189 6.25 -2.34 0.38
CA SER A 189 7.15 -2.52 1.52
C SER A 189 8.15 -3.64 1.26
N SER A 190 9.43 -3.34 1.44
CA SER A 190 10.52 -4.29 1.24
C SER A 190 11.47 -4.35 2.44
N ASP A 191 12.12 -5.50 2.60
CA ASP A 191 13.21 -5.67 3.56
C ASP A 191 14.48 -4.99 3.03
N GLN A 192 15.05 -4.07 3.80
CA GLN A 192 16.26 -3.34 3.39
C GLN A 192 17.50 -4.23 3.27
N THR A 193 17.55 -5.30 4.05
CA THR A 193 18.72 -6.17 4.10
C THR A 193 18.76 -7.14 2.94
N THR A 194 17.61 -7.72 2.60
CA THR A 194 17.50 -8.78 1.59
C THR A 194 16.94 -8.28 0.26
N GLY A 195 16.28 -7.13 0.24
CA GLY A 195 15.51 -6.63 -0.90
C GLY A 195 14.20 -7.40 -1.13
N TYR A 196 13.79 -8.29 -0.20
CA TYR A 196 12.55 -9.04 -0.34
C TYR A 196 11.34 -8.11 -0.26
N LEU A 197 10.48 -8.18 -1.27
CA LEU A 197 9.24 -7.40 -1.33
C LEU A 197 8.14 -8.14 -0.55
N TYR A 198 7.80 -7.64 0.64
CA TYR A 198 6.74 -8.21 1.48
C TYR A 198 5.35 -8.00 0.88
N ALA A 199 5.11 -6.83 0.31
CA ALA A 199 3.84 -6.51 -0.32
C ALA A 199 3.98 -5.35 -1.30
N ALA A 200 3.14 -5.38 -2.34
CA ALA A 200 2.88 -4.24 -3.23
C ALA A 200 1.38 -4.20 -3.50
N ASN A 201 0.70 -3.16 -3.05
CA ASN A 201 -0.74 -3.03 -3.17
C ASN A 201 -1.10 -1.75 -3.95
N VAL A 202 -2.16 -1.84 -4.71
CA VAL A 202 -2.67 -0.72 -5.52
C VAL A 202 -4.07 -0.37 -5.03
N ASN A 203 -4.41 0.90 -5.00
CA ASN A 203 -5.72 1.39 -4.60
C ASN A 203 -6.82 1.14 -5.66
N PHE A 204 -6.90 -0.10 -6.13
CA PHE A 204 -7.83 -0.51 -7.16
C PHE A 204 -8.35 -1.92 -6.90
N ASP A 205 -9.66 -2.10 -7.05
CA ASP A 205 -10.32 -3.40 -7.00
C ASP A 205 -11.06 -3.63 -8.32
N GLY A 206 -10.53 -4.56 -9.11
CA GLY A 206 -11.04 -4.89 -10.44
C GLY A 206 -12.28 -5.77 -10.46
N GLU A 207 -12.61 -6.40 -9.33
CA GLU A 207 -13.75 -7.31 -9.20
C GLU A 207 -15.05 -6.59 -8.79
N MET A 208 -14.94 -5.35 -8.33
CA MET A 208 -16.10 -4.58 -7.93
C MET A 208 -16.85 -4.02 -9.14
N ASP A 209 -18.16 -4.16 -9.12
CA ASP A 209 -19.06 -3.53 -10.11
C ASP A 209 -19.59 -2.20 -9.55
N SER A 210 -19.25 -1.10 -10.23
CA SER A 210 -19.63 0.25 -9.79
C SER A 210 -21.14 0.49 -9.81
N GLU A 211 -21.88 -0.14 -10.73
CA GLU A 211 -23.34 0.01 -10.80
C GLU A 211 -24.03 -0.75 -9.65
N GLU A 212 -23.53 -1.95 -9.33
CA GLU A 212 -24.03 -2.74 -8.22
C GLU A 212 -23.77 -2.03 -6.88
N VAL A 213 -22.55 -1.54 -6.70
CA VAL A 213 -22.16 -0.76 -5.49
C VAL A 213 -23.03 0.47 -5.34
N GLN A 214 -23.31 1.22 -6.41
CA GLN A 214 -24.19 2.38 -6.33
C GLN A 214 -25.63 2.03 -5.92
N LYS A 215 -26.18 0.95 -6.45
CA LYS A 215 -27.52 0.46 -6.06
C LYS A 215 -27.57 0.09 -4.58
N GLU A 216 -26.58 -0.66 -4.12
CA GLU A 216 -26.49 -1.08 -2.73
C GLU A 216 -26.24 0.12 -1.78
N MET A 217 -25.38 1.08 -2.18
CA MET A 217 -25.14 2.32 -1.44
C MET A 217 -26.45 3.10 -1.22
N MET A 218 -27.29 3.23 -2.26
CA MET A 218 -28.60 3.87 -2.12
C MET A 218 -29.51 3.11 -1.17
N ARG A 219 -29.49 1.78 -1.23
CA ARG A 219 -30.26 0.90 -0.34
C ARG A 219 -29.86 1.06 1.12
N PHE A 220 -28.58 1.18 1.42
CA PHE A 220 -28.05 1.38 2.78
C PHE A 220 -28.08 2.84 3.24
N GLY A 221 -28.34 3.78 2.35
CA GLY A 221 -28.37 5.22 2.66
C GLY A 221 -26.98 5.82 2.91
N ASP A 222 -25.93 5.20 2.38
CA ASP A 222 -24.53 5.61 2.54
C ASP A 222 -24.28 7.07 2.13
N GLN A 223 -24.99 7.58 1.13
CA GLN A 223 -24.88 8.98 0.68
C GLN A 223 -25.19 10.01 1.78
N ARG A 224 -25.88 9.60 2.85
CA ARG A 224 -26.23 10.47 3.99
C ARG A 224 -25.24 10.38 5.15
N LEU A 225 -24.31 9.43 5.07
CA LEU A 225 -23.36 9.15 6.13
C LEU A 225 -21.99 9.76 5.79
N ALA A 226 -21.28 10.22 6.81
CA ALA A 226 -19.86 10.53 6.65
C ALA A 226 -19.07 9.28 6.25
N LYS A 227 -18.04 9.45 5.41
CA LYS A 227 -17.27 8.36 4.78
C LYS A 227 -16.93 7.18 5.70
N PRO A 228 -16.40 7.39 6.94
CA PRO A 228 -16.02 6.26 7.81
C PRO A 228 -17.17 5.39 8.30
N PHE A 229 -18.41 5.90 8.24
CA PHE A 229 -19.60 5.21 8.74
C PHE A 229 -20.41 4.52 7.64
N ARG A 230 -19.95 4.61 6.40
CA ARG A 230 -20.60 3.99 5.25
C ARG A 230 -20.35 2.49 5.21
N ARG A 231 -21.27 1.74 4.64
CA ARG A 231 -21.06 0.32 4.33
C ARG A 231 -19.94 0.17 3.28
N PHE A 232 -19.91 1.07 2.30
CA PHE A 232 -18.90 1.09 1.23
C PHE A 232 -17.79 2.13 1.48
N ALA A 233 -17.35 2.27 2.74
CA ALA A 233 -16.29 3.21 3.12
C ALA A 233 -14.91 2.89 2.50
N ARG A 234 -14.75 1.73 1.89
CA ARG A 234 -13.50 1.31 1.24
C ARG A 234 -13.28 1.99 -0.10
N VAL A 235 -14.34 2.29 -0.84
CA VAL A 235 -14.27 2.70 -2.23
C VAL A 235 -14.60 4.17 -2.44
N TRP A 236 -14.01 4.76 -3.48
CA TRP A 236 -14.46 6.01 -4.03
C TRP A 236 -15.79 5.82 -4.75
N LEU A 237 -16.82 6.47 -4.24
CA LEU A 237 -18.08 6.56 -4.95
C LEU A 237 -17.95 7.61 -6.06
N PRO A 238 -18.53 7.40 -7.26
CA PRO A 238 -18.42 8.35 -8.36
C PRO A 238 -18.79 9.79 -7.97
N GLN A 239 -19.85 9.94 -7.20
CA GLN A 239 -20.28 11.25 -6.70
C GLN A 239 -19.25 11.92 -5.80
N ASP A 240 -18.64 11.18 -4.87
CA ASP A 240 -17.59 11.70 -3.98
C ASP A 240 -16.35 12.12 -4.76
N TRP A 241 -16.02 11.37 -5.81
CA TRP A 241 -14.91 11.69 -6.70
C TRP A 241 -15.15 12.98 -7.47
N ASP A 242 -16.34 13.14 -8.05
CA ASP A 242 -16.70 14.33 -8.79
C ASP A 242 -16.73 15.57 -7.88
N ASP A 243 -17.32 15.46 -6.68
CA ASP A 243 -17.34 16.53 -5.69
C ASP A 243 -15.92 16.93 -5.25
N ALA A 244 -15.04 15.96 -5.03
CA ALA A 244 -13.66 16.22 -4.68
C ALA A 244 -12.89 16.85 -5.85
N ALA A 245 -13.14 16.43 -7.08
CA ALA A 245 -12.54 17.03 -8.28
C ALA A 245 -12.94 18.50 -8.46
N VAL A 246 -14.21 18.81 -8.20
CA VAL A 246 -14.74 20.22 -8.24
C VAL A 246 -14.06 21.06 -7.17
N ARG A 247 -13.94 20.57 -5.93
CA ARG A 247 -13.26 21.30 -4.84
C ARG A 247 -11.78 21.54 -5.18
N ALA A 248 -11.04 20.51 -5.60
CA ALA A 248 -9.65 20.64 -5.98
C ALA A 248 -9.42 21.61 -7.13
N ALA A 249 -10.36 21.72 -8.07
CA ALA A 249 -10.30 22.69 -9.15
C ALA A 249 -10.49 24.13 -8.64
N ALA A 250 -11.43 24.35 -7.72
CA ALA A 250 -11.70 25.66 -7.11
C ALA A 250 -10.49 26.15 -6.28
N GLU A 251 -9.90 25.29 -5.45
CA GLU A 251 -8.71 25.59 -4.65
C GLU A 251 -7.50 25.98 -5.53
N ARG A 252 -7.26 25.23 -6.61
CA ARG A 252 -6.19 25.57 -7.56
C ARG A 252 -6.40 26.94 -8.23
N GLN A 253 -7.66 27.29 -8.53
CA GLN A 253 -7.99 28.59 -9.10
C GLN A 253 -7.73 29.72 -8.09
N THR A 254 -8.11 29.52 -6.82
CA THR A 254 -7.86 30.47 -5.73
C THR A 254 -6.37 30.67 -5.51
N ASN A 255 -5.60 29.58 -5.44
CA ASN A 255 -4.14 29.62 -5.27
C ASN A 255 -3.42 30.26 -6.46
N ARG A 256 -3.93 30.10 -7.70
CA ARG A 256 -3.38 30.79 -8.87
C ARG A 256 -3.67 32.29 -8.83
N ARG A 257 -4.85 32.71 -8.38
CA ARG A 257 -5.19 34.14 -8.20
C ARG A 257 -4.32 34.76 -7.11
N ALA A 258 -4.13 34.10 -5.98
CA ALA A 258 -3.25 34.56 -4.90
C ALA A 258 -1.79 34.71 -5.37
N LYS A 259 -1.26 33.77 -6.18
CA LYS A 259 0.09 33.89 -6.77
C LYS A 259 0.20 34.94 -7.85
N GLY A 260 -0.85 35.20 -8.61
CA GLY A 260 -0.87 36.24 -9.66
C GLY A 260 -0.91 37.66 -9.10
N ASP A 261 -1.43 37.83 -7.88
CA ASP A 261 -1.55 39.14 -7.21
C ASP A 261 -0.32 39.49 -6.33
N SER A 262 0.67 38.61 -6.26
CA SER A 262 1.84 38.74 -5.40
C SER A 262 2.97 39.59 -6.00
N SER A 263 2.68 40.44 -6.98
CA SER A 263 3.65 41.42 -7.48
C SER A 263 3.78 42.61 -6.52
N GLY A 264 4.74 42.55 -5.61
CA GLY A 264 5.44 43.75 -5.21
C GLY A 264 5.22 44.36 -3.84
N SER A 265 4.77 43.67 -2.79
CA SER A 265 4.83 44.20 -1.43
C SER A 265 5.38 43.18 -0.42
N PRO A 266 6.35 43.57 0.45
CA PRO A 266 6.85 42.70 1.52
C PRO A 266 5.76 42.17 2.46
N ASP A 267 4.73 42.95 2.73
CA ASP A 267 3.60 42.56 3.58
C ASP A 267 2.76 41.44 2.94
N LYS A 268 2.63 41.43 1.61
CA LYS A 268 1.94 40.36 0.88
C LYS A 268 2.74 39.07 0.88
N LEU A 269 4.09 39.15 0.89
CA LEU A 269 4.95 37.99 1.00
C LEU A 269 4.85 37.39 2.41
N LEU A 270 4.78 38.21 3.44
CA LEU A 270 4.61 37.79 4.82
C LEU A 270 3.25 37.10 5.02
N ALA A 271 2.17 37.70 4.50
CA ALA A 271 0.83 37.10 4.52
C ALA A 271 0.73 35.80 3.72
N ALA A 272 1.47 35.68 2.62
CA ALA A 272 1.56 34.43 1.86
C ALA A 272 2.36 33.34 2.60
N VAL A 273 3.39 33.73 3.34
CA VAL A 273 4.18 32.84 4.22
C VAL A 273 3.34 32.42 5.43
N GLU A 274 2.65 33.35 6.08
CA GLU A 274 1.74 33.05 7.19
C GLU A 274 0.58 32.16 6.72
N GLY A 275 -0.06 32.46 5.61
CA GLY A 275 -1.11 31.60 5.02
C GLY A 275 -0.60 30.21 4.62
N THR A 276 0.69 30.08 4.25
CA THR A 276 1.32 28.79 4.00
C THR A 276 1.60 28.05 5.32
N TYR A 277 1.92 28.78 6.39
CA TYR A 277 2.10 28.22 7.73
C TYR A 277 0.77 27.78 8.34
N ASP A 278 -0.28 28.58 8.19
CA ASP A 278 -1.62 28.24 8.69
C ASP A 278 -2.20 27.03 7.96
N ALA A 279 -2.01 26.95 6.65
CA ALA A 279 -2.38 25.77 5.85
C ALA A 279 -1.58 24.52 6.23
N ALA A 280 -0.31 24.70 6.65
CA ALA A 280 0.52 23.60 7.16
C ALA A 280 0.11 23.18 8.58
N LEU A 281 -0.38 24.11 9.41
CA LEU A 281 -0.91 23.84 10.74
C LEU A 281 -2.28 23.15 10.70
N GLU A 282 -3.10 23.43 9.71
CA GLU A 282 -4.41 22.78 9.52
C GLU A 282 -4.31 21.32 9.09
N ARG A 283 -3.12 20.80 8.79
CA ARG A 283 -2.85 19.37 8.44
C ARG A 283 -3.83 18.79 7.42
N GLU A 284 -4.28 19.58 6.48
CA GLU A 284 -5.13 19.13 5.38
C GLU A 284 -4.48 18.06 4.49
N ASP A 285 -3.17 17.91 4.60
CA ASP A 285 -2.34 17.02 3.78
C ASP A 285 -2.49 15.53 4.09
N ILE A 286 -3.17 15.17 5.16
CA ILE A 286 -3.37 13.76 5.52
C ILE A 286 -4.17 13.01 4.46
N GLU A 287 -4.95 13.74 3.66
CA GLU A 287 -5.72 13.20 2.53
C GLU A 287 -5.11 13.49 1.16
N SER A 288 -3.95 14.12 1.08
CA SER A 288 -3.43 14.70 -0.16
C SER A 288 -3.02 13.69 -1.24
N GLY A 289 -3.01 12.41 -0.93
CA GLY A 289 -2.67 11.39 -1.90
C GLY A 289 -3.73 11.16 -2.97
N ASP A 290 -4.99 11.23 -2.58
CA ASP A 290 -6.15 10.91 -3.42
C ASP A 290 -6.79 12.12 -4.11
N ASP A 291 -6.17 13.31 -4.09
CA ASP A 291 -6.77 14.51 -4.64
C ASP A 291 -7.12 14.34 -6.13
N PRO A 292 -8.40 14.19 -6.49
CA PRO A 292 -8.78 14.07 -7.87
C PRO A 292 -8.44 15.36 -8.64
N SER A 293 -7.98 15.18 -9.85
CA SER A 293 -7.70 16.30 -10.76
C SER A 293 -8.77 16.35 -11.85
N PRO A 294 -9.12 17.53 -12.36
CA PRO A 294 -9.99 17.65 -13.53
C PRO A 294 -9.53 16.86 -14.75
N THR A 295 -8.23 16.53 -14.80
CA THR A 295 -7.62 15.73 -15.87
C THR A 295 -7.64 14.23 -15.61
N THR A 296 -8.13 13.80 -14.44
CA THR A 296 -8.23 12.39 -14.05
C THR A 296 -9.68 11.94 -14.01
N ARG A 297 -9.89 10.63 -14.02
CA ARG A 297 -11.21 10.00 -13.92
C ARG A 297 -11.14 8.72 -13.11
N THR A 298 -12.31 8.23 -12.72
CA THR A 298 -12.46 6.86 -12.19
C THR A 298 -12.23 5.82 -13.29
N PRO A 299 -11.86 4.59 -12.95
CA PRO A 299 -11.69 3.51 -13.91
C PRO A 299 -13.01 3.13 -14.59
N ALA A 300 -12.94 2.64 -15.83
CA ALA A 300 -14.11 2.18 -16.58
C ALA A 300 -14.65 0.83 -16.08
N LYS A 301 -13.81 0.04 -15.43
CA LYS A 301 -14.16 -1.23 -14.77
C LYS A 301 -13.47 -1.28 -13.43
N GLY A 302 -14.09 -1.94 -12.45
CA GLY A 302 -13.60 -1.93 -11.10
C GLY A 302 -13.81 -0.59 -10.40
N MET A 303 -13.26 -0.44 -9.22
CA MET A 303 -13.40 0.77 -8.42
C MET A 303 -12.07 1.20 -7.80
N LEU A 304 -11.88 2.51 -7.66
CA LEU A 304 -10.79 3.07 -6.85
C LEU A 304 -11.11 2.91 -5.37
N LEU A 305 -10.09 2.58 -4.62
CA LEU A 305 -10.14 2.50 -3.17
C LEU A 305 -9.56 3.77 -2.54
N HIS A 306 -10.03 4.11 -1.34
CA HIS A 306 -9.43 5.19 -0.58
C HIS A 306 -8.00 4.83 -0.18
N GLU A 307 -7.06 5.68 -0.53
CA GLU A 307 -5.63 5.44 -0.32
C GLU A 307 -5.30 5.12 1.14
N GLN A 308 -5.88 5.86 2.08
CA GLN A 308 -5.64 5.65 3.50
C GLN A 308 -6.08 4.28 4.01
N VAL A 309 -7.17 3.74 3.45
CA VAL A 309 -7.64 2.38 3.75
C VAL A 309 -6.62 1.37 3.23
N VAL A 310 -6.15 1.55 1.99
CA VAL A 310 -5.14 0.66 1.39
C VAL A 310 -3.83 0.72 2.14
N MET A 311 -3.33 1.92 2.49
CA MET A 311 -2.10 2.07 3.27
C MET A 311 -2.20 1.40 4.63
N THR A 312 -3.31 1.59 5.35
CA THR A 312 -3.50 0.98 6.66
C THR A 312 -3.58 -0.55 6.56
N ALA A 313 -4.36 -1.08 5.62
CA ALA A 313 -4.44 -2.51 5.36
C ALA A 313 -3.08 -3.10 4.94
N HIS A 314 -2.33 -2.38 4.10
CA HIS A 314 -0.98 -2.78 3.69
C HIS A 314 -0.02 -2.90 4.88
N ILE A 315 0.04 -1.90 5.76
CA ILE A 315 0.90 -1.95 6.95
C ILE A 315 0.43 -3.05 7.91
N GLN A 316 -0.87 -3.23 8.10
CA GLN A 316 -1.41 -4.35 8.89
C GLN A 316 -1.02 -5.70 8.29
N PHE A 317 -1.06 -5.83 6.97
CA PHE A 317 -0.65 -7.04 6.28
C PHE A 317 0.84 -7.35 6.49
N VAL A 318 1.73 -6.38 6.25
CA VAL A 318 3.17 -6.54 6.46
C VAL A 318 3.49 -6.87 7.92
N THR A 319 2.84 -6.21 8.87
CA THR A 319 3.03 -6.49 10.29
C THR A 319 2.47 -7.85 10.71
N ARG A 320 1.41 -8.32 10.06
CA ARG A 320 0.89 -9.68 10.24
C ARG A 320 1.88 -10.74 9.76
N LEU A 321 2.50 -10.54 8.58
CA LEU A 321 3.55 -11.42 8.08
C LEU A 321 4.75 -11.50 9.04
N LEU A 322 5.12 -10.36 9.61
CA LEU A 322 6.27 -10.21 10.51
C LEU A 322 5.89 -10.18 11.99
N ARG A 323 4.75 -10.79 12.34
CA ARG A 323 4.19 -10.73 13.71
C ARG A 323 5.14 -11.23 14.79
N ARG A 324 6.03 -12.15 14.45
CA ARG A 324 7.02 -12.75 15.38
C ARG A 324 8.40 -12.08 15.32
N ALA A 325 8.57 -11.03 14.51
CA ALA A 325 9.80 -10.28 14.51
C ALA A 325 10.00 -9.58 15.86
N GLU A 326 11.21 -9.59 16.38
CA GLU A 326 11.59 -8.95 17.64
C GLU A 326 11.28 -7.45 17.58
N LYS A 327 11.73 -6.79 16.53
CA LYS A 327 11.51 -5.36 16.31
C LYS A 327 11.27 -5.05 14.84
N LEU A 328 10.35 -4.11 14.58
CA LEU A 328 10.05 -3.60 13.25
C LEU A 328 10.53 -2.15 13.15
N ARG A 329 11.29 -1.82 12.13
CA ARG A 329 11.74 -0.46 11.85
C ARG A 329 11.31 -0.06 10.45
N PHE A 330 10.39 0.87 10.37
CA PHE A 330 9.88 1.39 9.10
C PHE A 330 10.66 2.62 8.68
N PHE A 331 11.08 2.65 7.43
CA PHE A 331 11.73 3.77 6.77
C PHE A 331 10.80 4.27 5.68
N VAL A 332 10.34 5.49 5.82
CA VAL A 332 9.26 6.04 5.01
C VAL A 332 9.59 7.46 4.56
N ASP A 333 9.05 7.88 3.43
CA ASP A 333 9.06 9.28 3.05
C ASP A 333 8.23 10.11 4.04
N GLN A 334 8.53 11.39 4.15
CA GLN A 334 7.82 12.31 5.02
C GLN A 334 6.42 12.62 4.45
N GLU A 335 5.63 11.58 4.25
CA GLU A 335 4.24 11.65 3.84
C GLU A 335 3.33 11.32 5.02
N SER A 336 2.37 12.17 5.28
CA SER A 336 1.49 12.11 6.44
C SER A 336 0.67 10.84 6.55
N GLY A 337 0.14 10.35 5.44
CA GLY A 337 -0.72 9.16 5.41
C GLY A 337 -0.01 7.88 5.87
N ILE A 338 1.24 7.67 5.48
CA ILE A 338 2.01 6.47 5.85
C ILE A 338 2.28 6.44 7.36
N ARG A 339 2.62 7.58 7.95
CA ARG A 339 2.81 7.69 9.41
C ARG A 339 1.56 7.30 10.18
N ALA A 340 0.42 7.86 9.78
CA ALA A 340 -0.86 7.54 10.41
C ALA A 340 -1.19 6.05 10.28
N ALA A 341 -0.96 5.46 9.11
CA ALA A 341 -1.16 4.03 8.86
C ALA A 341 -0.30 3.16 9.79
N ILE A 342 0.97 3.51 10.01
CA ILE A 342 1.85 2.78 10.94
C ILE A 342 1.34 2.88 12.37
N LEU A 343 1.05 4.09 12.85
CA LEU A 343 0.59 4.30 14.24
C LEU A 343 -0.71 3.54 14.54
N VAL A 344 -1.65 3.55 13.61
CA VAL A 344 -2.94 2.87 13.77
C VAL A 344 -2.79 1.35 13.66
N SER A 345 -1.85 0.86 12.85
CA SER A 345 -1.69 -0.58 12.59
C SER A 345 -0.95 -1.31 13.70
N VAL A 346 -0.01 -0.67 14.39
CA VAL A 346 0.85 -1.31 15.39
C VAL A 346 0.92 -0.57 16.73
N PRO A 347 -0.22 -0.11 17.29
CA PRO A 347 -0.21 0.72 18.49
C PRO A 347 0.49 0.05 19.68
N THR A 348 0.25 -1.22 19.93
CA THR A 348 0.88 -1.97 21.02
C THR A 348 2.39 -2.03 20.83
N ARG A 349 2.87 -2.34 19.63
CA ARG A 349 4.30 -2.40 19.34
C ARG A 349 5.01 -1.05 19.43
N VAL A 350 4.28 0.04 19.16
CA VAL A 350 4.77 1.41 19.36
C VAL A 350 4.91 1.68 20.86
N LEU A 351 3.92 1.27 21.66
CA LEU A 351 3.93 1.45 23.13
C LEU A 351 5.07 0.68 23.80
N ASP A 352 5.32 -0.56 23.38
CA ASP A 352 6.41 -1.42 23.93
C ASP A 352 7.76 -1.18 23.24
N ARG A 353 7.84 -0.19 22.36
CA ARG A 353 9.07 0.17 21.62
C ARG A 353 9.64 -0.96 20.74
N THR A 354 8.77 -1.88 20.32
CA THR A 354 9.11 -2.94 19.36
C THR A 354 8.74 -2.58 17.92
N ALA A 355 8.19 -1.37 17.69
CA ALA A 355 8.05 -0.79 16.36
C ALA A 355 8.48 0.68 16.37
N ASP A 356 9.30 1.05 15.39
CA ASP A 356 9.76 2.42 15.15
C ASP A 356 9.42 2.83 13.70
N ALA A 357 9.23 4.12 13.47
CA ALA A 357 9.12 4.67 12.11
C ALA A 357 10.09 5.85 11.95
N PHE A 358 10.82 5.85 10.86
CA PHE A 358 11.83 6.84 10.53
C PHE A 358 11.51 7.51 9.22
N TYR A 359 11.63 8.85 9.18
CA TYR A 359 11.55 9.57 7.94
C TYR A 359 12.89 9.56 7.21
N VAL A 360 12.86 9.18 5.94
CA VAL A 360 14.02 9.24 5.06
C VAL A 360 13.84 10.45 4.14
N LYS A 361 14.79 11.37 4.18
CA LYS A 361 14.82 12.50 3.26
C LYS A 361 15.80 12.24 2.13
N VAL A 362 15.26 12.10 0.92
CA VAL A 362 16.09 12.04 -0.29
C VAL A 362 16.28 13.45 -0.84
N LEU A 363 17.53 13.88 -0.93
CA LEU A 363 17.88 15.14 -1.58
C LEU A 363 17.84 14.94 -3.11
N LYS A 364 16.69 15.23 -3.71
CA LYS A 364 16.44 15.00 -5.15
C LYS A 364 17.33 15.85 -6.07
N GLU A 365 17.83 16.99 -5.56
CA GLU A 365 18.64 17.95 -6.30
C GLU A 365 20.10 17.52 -6.48
N PHE A 366 20.56 16.51 -5.76
CA PHE A 366 21.93 16.05 -5.84
C PHE A 366 22.17 15.21 -7.10
N THR A 367 23.29 15.50 -7.77
CA THR A 367 23.79 14.64 -8.86
C THR A 367 24.21 13.27 -8.31
N VAL A 368 24.33 12.27 -9.19
CA VAL A 368 24.76 10.90 -8.81
C VAL A 368 26.12 10.92 -8.09
N ASP A 369 27.05 11.76 -8.53
CA ASP A 369 28.38 11.84 -7.93
C ASP A 369 28.35 12.54 -6.57
N GLN A 370 27.52 13.55 -6.40
CA GLN A 370 27.29 14.17 -5.08
C GLN A 370 26.66 13.16 -4.10
N LYS A 371 25.68 12.36 -4.54
CA LYS A 371 25.08 11.29 -3.71
C LYS A 371 26.13 10.26 -3.30
N LYS A 372 26.99 9.81 -4.23
CA LYS A 372 28.10 8.88 -3.92
C LYS A 372 29.10 9.50 -2.95
N GLY A 373 29.43 10.78 -3.13
CA GLY A 373 30.30 11.52 -2.23
C GLY A 373 29.76 11.60 -0.82
N PHE A 374 28.44 11.86 -0.69
CA PHE A 374 27.75 11.93 0.59
C PHE A 374 27.74 10.59 1.31
N VAL A 375 27.37 9.51 0.61
CA VAL A 375 27.41 8.14 1.15
C VAL A 375 28.84 7.75 1.56
N GLY A 376 29.83 8.10 0.76
CA GLY A 376 31.24 7.87 1.08
C GLY A 376 31.70 8.61 2.34
N ALA A 377 31.25 9.85 2.53
CA ALA A 377 31.52 10.62 3.75
C ALA A 377 30.84 10.01 4.98
N ALA A 378 29.58 9.62 4.87
CA ALA A 378 28.84 8.95 5.94
C ALA A 378 29.52 7.63 6.37
N LYS A 379 29.93 6.80 5.42
CA LYS A 379 30.66 5.57 5.71
C LYS A 379 32.03 5.82 6.38
N ARG A 380 32.73 6.88 6.01
CA ARG A 380 34.00 7.24 6.70
C ARG A 380 33.74 7.68 8.14
N ARG A 381 32.69 8.49 8.35
CA ARG A 381 32.28 8.94 9.69
C ARG A 381 31.88 7.74 10.56
N LEU A 382 31.08 6.81 10.02
CA LEU A 382 30.68 5.59 10.71
C LEU A 382 31.88 4.78 11.19
N ARG A 383 32.84 4.50 10.30
CA ARG A 383 34.08 3.78 10.67
C ARG A 383 34.89 4.50 11.74
N LYS A 384 34.89 5.82 11.70
CA LYS A 384 35.55 6.62 12.72
C LYS A 384 34.87 6.46 14.07
N VAL A 385 33.57 6.57 14.14
CA VAL A 385 32.79 6.38 15.38
C VAL A 385 32.97 4.96 15.92
N MET A 386 32.91 3.93 15.09
CA MET A 386 33.19 2.55 15.49
C MET A 386 34.56 2.41 16.14
N LYS A 387 35.59 3.03 15.54
CA LYS A 387 36.97 2.96 16.06
C LYS A 387 37.12 3.77 17.35
N ASP A 388 36.59 4.98 17.40
CA ASP A 388 36.79 5.90 18.51
C ASP A 388 36.01 5.49 19.74
N ALA A 389 34.82 4.91 19.56
CA ALA A 389 33.96 4.43 20.65
C ALA A 389 34.13 2.96 20.97
N GLY A 390 34.82 2.17 20.14
CA GLY A 390 34.99 0.72 20.33
C GLY A 390 33.69 -0.08 20.22
N VAL A 391 32.73 0.39 19.41
CA VAL A 391 31.37 -0.16 19.27
C VAL A 391 31.18 -0.81 17.91
N ASP A 392 30.13 -1.63 17.78
CA ASP A 392 29.76 -2.23 16.51
C ASP A 392 29.07 -1.23 15.56
N GLU A 393 28.71 -1.69 14.36
CA GLU A 393 28.12 -0.85 13.31
C GLU A 393 26.74 -0.33 13.71
N ASP A 394 25.92 -1.15 14.38
CA ASP A 394 24.57 -0.80 14.81
C ASP A 394 24.59 0.29 15.90
N GLU A 395 25.47 0.12 16.87
CA GLU A 395 25.65 1.07 17.96
C GLU A 395 26.29 2.38 17.48
N ALA A 396 27.26 2.29 16.57
CA ALA A 396 27.86 3.48 15.93
C ALA A 396 26.84 4.25 15.09
N SER A 397 25.97 3.53 14.38
CA SER A 397 24.88 4.15 13.61
C SER A 397 23.88 4.89 14.51
N LEU A 398 23.56 4.31 15.66
CA LEU A 398 22.71 4.96 16.66
C LEU A 398 23.37 6.21 17.23
N LEU A 399 24.66 6.15 17.57
CA LEU A 399 25.42 7.30 18.08
C LEU A 399 25.47 8.43 17.03
N MET A 400 25.67 8.10 15.76
CA MET A 400 25.63 9.09 14.67
C MET A 400 24.24 9.71 14.53
N ALA A 401 23.19 8.91 14.60
CA ALA A 401 21.82 9.41 14.54
C ALA A 401 21.51 10.36 15.72
N LEU A 402 21.91 10.00 16.93
CA LEU A 402 21.76 10.84 18.12
C LEU A 402 22.52 12.16 18.02
N ASP A 403 23.71 12.16 17.42
CA ASP A 403 24.51 13.36 17.20
C ASP A 403 23.87 14.32 16.17
N GLU A 404 23.36 13.77 15.07
CA GLU A 404 22.59 14.54 14.09
C GLU A 404 21.33 15.18 14.67
N LEU A 405 20.74 14.55 15.67
CA LEU A 405 19.55 15.05 16.33
C LEU A 405 19.82 16.22 17.30
N LYS A 406 21.03 16.29 17.83
CA LYS A 406 21.44 17.43 18.66
C LYS A 406 21.55 18.74 17.86
N SER A 407 21.74 18.64 16.56
CA SER A 407 21.85 19.79 15.65
C SER A 407 20.97 19.58 14.42
N PRO A 408 19.64 19.59 14.55
CA PRO A 408 18.77 19.38 13.44
C PRO A 408 18.87 20.52 12.43
N THR A 409 19.51 20.27 11.29
CA THR A 409 19.54 21.20 10.16
C THR A 409 18.29 21.14 9.31
N LEU A 410 17.38 20.20 9.59
CA LEU A 410 16.22 19.89 8.80
C LEU A 410 14.95 20.04 9.60
N ILE A 411 14.22 21.04 9.22
CA ILE A 411 12.85 21.26 9.62
C ILE A 411 12.00 20.48 8.62
N GLY A 412 11.19 19.57 9.09
CA GLY A 412 10.23 18.85 8.26
C GLY A 412 9.21 19.79 7.66
N LYS A 413 8.35 19.29 6.77
CA LYS A 413 7.28 20.04 6.13
C LYS A 413 6.39 20.77 7.15
N TRP A 414 6.34 20.27 8.38
CA TRP A 414 5.59 20.85 9.52
C TRP A 414 6.46 21.37 10.65
N GLY A 415 7.74 21.61 10.43
CA GLY A 415 8.64 22.09 11.48
C GLY A 415 9.01 21.03 12.53
N ASP A 416 8.55 19.80 12.37
CA ASP A 416 8.71 18.73 13.34
C ASP A 416 9.76 17.73 12.85
N PRO A 417 10.99 17.72 13.41
CA PRO A 417 12.03 16.79 13.00
C PRO A 417 11.83 15.37 13.49
N TRP A 418 10.78 15.12 14.27
CA TRP A 418 10.56 13.86 14.96
C TRP A 418 9.24 13.20 14.60
N PHE A 419 9.28 11.89 14.62
CA PHE A 419 8.10 11.09 14.78
C PHE A 419 7.79 11.00 16.28
N ARG A 420 6.70 11.60 16.74
CA ARG A 420 6.34 11.59 18.16
C ARG A 420 5.87 10.22 18.60
N HIS A 421 6.51 9.65 19.59
CA HIS A 421 6.08 8.41 20.24
C HIS A 421 4.98 8.70 21.25
N PRO A 422 3.83 8.02 21.22
CA PRO A 422 2.68 8.38 22.05
C PRO A 422 2.87 8.15 23.56
N VAL A 423 3.89 7.40 24.00
CA VAL A 423 4.10 7.04 25.42
C VAL A 423 5.46 7.46 25.94
N ALA A 424 6.50 7.41 25.14
CA ALA A 424 7.78 7.97 25.53
C ALA A 424 7.66 9.48 25.54
N ASP A 425 8.35 10.16 26.44
CA ASP A 425 8.45 11.60 26.50
C ASP A 425 8.96 12.14 25.15
N MET A 426 8.19 11.94 24.16
CA MET A 426 8.03 12.40 22.79
C MET A 426 9.26 12.98 22.09
N ARG A 427 10.44 12.84 22.68
CA ARG A 427 11.71 13.41 22.26
C ARG A 427 12.70 12.39 21.74
N GLU A 428 12.29 11.10 21.65
CA GLU A 428 13.15 10.12 21.00
C GLU A 428 13.25 10.47 19.52
N PRO A 429 14.45 10.70 19.05
CA PRO A 429 14.70 11.00 17.66
C PRO A 429 14.34 9.81 16.79
N GLN A 430 13.41 10.05 15.89
CA GLN A 430 13.01 9.04 14.91
C GLN A 430 13.32 9.53 13.49
N LYS A 431 14.36 10.33 13.38
CA LYS A 431 14.91 10.78 12.13
C LYS A 431 16.01 9.83 11.71
N MET A 432 15.86 9.20 10.57
CA MET A 432 17.01 8.56 9.92
C MET A 432 17.80 9.58 9.11
N VAL A 433 19.09 9.51 9.31
CA VAL A 433 20.06 10.11 8.40
C VAL A 433 20.39 9.05 7.38
N ALA A 434 19.87 9.21 6.16
CA ALA A 434 20.29 8.39 5.02
C ALA A 434 21.66 8.82 4.54
#